data_fe6855aba483e93d1f24392c5dd6bcb8
#
_entry.id   fe6855aba483e93d1f24392c5dd6bcb8
#
_cell.length_a   1.000
_cell.length_b   1.000
_cell.length_c   1.000
_cell.angle_alpha   90.00
_cell.angle_beta   90.00
_cell.angle_gamma   90.00
#
_symmetry.space_group_name_H-M   'P 1'
#
loop_
_entity.id
_entity.type
_entity.pdbx_description
1 polymer ?
#
loop_
_entity_poly.entity_id
_entity_poly.type
_entity_poly.pdbx_seq_one_letter_code
_entity_poly.pdbx_strand_id
1 'polypeptide(L)'
;MGAHIRCSSGPALTKAGDVMGLLSNINTGDVLFIDEIHRLSTPVEEFIYPAMEDFKVDFTVDSGLHAKTINFPLKAFTLIGATTRAGLLSAPLRSRFGMLYHLDFYNSEELTEILVRSAELLQLQCEDGTLELIADRSRGTPRVANRLLKRVRDYAQVKGSGILSTDIVESSLKMEQIDPLGLDELDRAFLRALATVYNGGPAGIEALAATLGEERDTLEDVVEPYLLQIGFLRRTKRGREITQQACEHLGLKLHKKKQTEERQPELFAEE
;
A
#
# COMPACT_ATOMS: atom_id res chain seq x y z
N MET A 1 3.93 -25.62 -10.14
CA MET A 1 3.54 -25.43 -11.54
C MET A 1 4.70 -25.63 -12.51
N GLY A 2 5.96 -25.61 -12.07
CA GLY A 2 7.12 -25.76 -12.95
C GLY A 2 7.29 -24.64 -14.01
N ALA A 3 6.61 -23.49 -13.80
CA ALA A 3 6.66 -22.34 -14.67
C ALA A 3 7.75 -21.36 -14.23
N HIS A 4 8.39 -20.69 -15.20
CA HIS A 4 9.28 -19.59 -14.89
C HIS A 4 8.48 -18.30 -14.68
N ILE A 5 8.89 -17.50 -13.69
CA ILE A 5 8.29 -16.20 -13.41
C ILE A 5 9.26 -15.13 -13.84
N ARG A 6 8.80 -14.22 -14.69
CA ARG A 6 9.50 -12.98 -15.04
C ARG A 6 8.83 -11.84 -14.33
N CYS A 7 9.60 -11.06 -13.55
CA CYS A 7 9.10 -9.95 -12.79
C CYS A 7 9.55 -8.63 -13.40
N SER A 8 8.62 -7.67 -13.42
CA SER A 8 8.89 -6.28 -13.78
C SER A 8 7.99 -5.37 -12.92
N SER A 9 8.07 -4.07 -13.13
CA SER A 9 7.19 -3.11 -12.47
C SER A 9 6.68 -2.06 -13.46
N GLY A 10 5.49 -1.49 -13.20
CA GLY A 10 4.95 -0.41 -14.04
C GLY A 10 5.94 0.72 -14.30
N PRO A 11 6.62 1.28 -13.27
CA PRO A 11 7.63 2.32 -13.47
C PRO A 11 8.82 1.92 -14.33
N ALA A 12 9.18 0.64 -14.40
CA ALA A 12 10.30 0.15 -15.20
C ALA A 12 9.94 -0.03 -16.68
N LEU A 13 8.65 -0.09 -17.01
CA LEU A 13 8.14 -0.28 -18.37
C LEU A 13 7.69 1.07 -18.94
N THR A 14 8.64 1.82 -19.49
CA THR A 14 8.38 3.19 -19.95
C THR A 14 7.95 3.29 -21.41
N LYS A 15 8.27 2.29 -22.21
CA LYS A 15 7.97 2.22 -23.65
C LYS A 15 7.63 0.80 -24.10
N ALA A 16 6.95 0.68 -25.24
CA ALA A 16 6.56 -0.60 -25.83
C ALA A 16 7.74 -1.57 -26.04
N GLY A 17 8.93 -1.04 -26.36
CA GLY A 17 10.14 -1.85 -26.51
C GLY A 17 10.59 -2.58 -25.24
N ASP A 18 10.33 -1.99 -24.05
CA ASP A 18 10.66 -2.62 -22.76
C ASP A 18 9.76 -3.86 -22.54
N VAL A 19 8.47 -3.71 -22.86
CA VAL A 19 7.50 -4.82 -22.80
C VAL A 19 7.83 -5.90 -23.82
N MET A 20 8.17 -5.50 -25.07
CA MET A 20 8.55 -6.44 -26.12
C MET A 20 9.76 -7.27 -25.71
N GLY A 21 10.75 -6.66 -25.06
CA GLY A 21 11.94 -7.35 -24.53
C GLY A 21 11.60 -8.44 -23.51
N LEU A 22 10.56 -8.23 -22.69
CA LEU A 22 10.06 -9.24 -21.76
C LEU A 22 9.28 -10.34 -22.51
N LEU A 23 8.32 -9.93 -23.35
CA LEU A 23 7.39 -10.84 -24.02
C LEU A 23 8.09 -11.76 -25.03
N SER A 24 9.10 -11.29 -25.77
CA SER A 24 9.85 -12.09 -26.75
C SER A 24 10.61 -13.26 -26.13
N ASN A 25 10.89 -13.20 -24.84
CA ASN A 25 11.64 -14.22 -24.12
C ASN A 25 10.74 -15.14 -23.26
N ILE A 26 9.41 -15.00 -23.31
CA ILE A 26 8.45 -15.83 -22.58
C ILE A 26 8.28 -17.19 -23.28
N ASN A 27 8.22 -18.25 -22.48
CA ASN A 27 7.88 -19.59 -22.94
C ASN A 27 6.43 -19.93 -22.62
N THR A 28 5.95 -20.97 -23.29
CA THR A 28 4.58 -21.47 -23.04
C THR A 28 4.43 -21.88 -21.57
N GLY A 29 3.42 -21.32 -20.90
CA GLY A 29 3.14 -21.58 -19.49
C GLY A 29 3.92 -20.73 -18.50
N ASP A 30 4.84 -19.85 -18.96
CA ASP A 30 5.52 -18.90 -18.08
C ASP A 30 4.57 -17.83 -17.53
N VAL A 31 4.99 -17.16 -16.47
CA VAL A 31 4.27 -16.08 -15.82
C VAL A 31 5.03 -14.76 -16.01
N LEU A 32 4.33 -13.73 -16.47
CA LEU A 32 4.80 -12.34 -16.42
C LEU A 32 4.11 -11.64 -15.24
N PHE A 33 4.88 -11.25 -14.25
CA PHE A 33 4.41 -10.49 -13.09
C PHE A 33 4.81 -9.02 -13.24
N ILE A 34 3.83 -8.11 -13.17
CA ILE A 34 4.06 -6.66 -13.21
C ILE A 34 3.56 -6.06 -11.89
N ASP A 35 4.50 -5.59 -11.07
CA ASP A 35 4.19 -4.86 -9.84
C ASP A 35 3.83 -3.41 -10.16
N GLU A 36 2.98 -2.79 -9.34
CA GLU A 36 2.47 -1.42 -9.52
C GLU A 36 1.96 -1.16 -10.96
N ILE A 37 1.17 -2.11 -11.47
CA ILE A 37 0.70 -2.10 -12.87
C ILE A 37 -0.12 -0.84 -13.22
N HIS A 38 -0.72 -0.16 -12.24
CA HIS A 38 -1.43 1.11 -12.42
C HIS A 38 -0.52 2.28 -12.85
N ARG A 39 0.80 2.10 -12.77
CA ARG A 39 1.80 3.09 -13.20
C ARG A 39 2.28 2.91 -14.63
N LEU A 40 1.71 1.98 -15.36
CA LEU A 40 1.96 1.88 -16.81
C LEU A 40 1.43 3.13 -17.52
N SER A 41 2.17 3.61 -18.51
CA SER A 41 1.68 4.68 -19.38
C SER A 41 0.65 4.12 -20.37
N THR A 42 -0.29 4.95 -20.81
CA THR A 42 -1.32 4.56 -21.78
C THR A 42 -0.76 3.87 -23.03
N PRO A 43 0.35 4.35 -23.67
CA PRO A 43 0.93 3.66 -24.82
C PRO A 43 1.46 2.27 -24.49
N VAL A 44 1.95 2.04 -23.27
CA VAL A 44 2.44 0.72 -22.82
C VAL A 44 1.26 -0.20 -22.52
N GLU A 45 0.18 0.30 -21.90
CA GLU A 45 -1.05 -0.47 -21.71
C GLU A 45 -1.63 -0.93 -23.05
N GLU A 46 -1.78 -0.02 -24.02
CA GLU A 46 -2.32 -0.32 -25.35
C GLU A 46 -1.48 -1.37 -26.07
N PHE A 47 -0.17 -1.37 -25.87
CA PHE A 47 0.73 -2.38 -26.43
C PHE A 47 0.57 -3.76 -25.78
N ILE A 48 0.16 -3.83 -24.52
CA ILE A 48 -0.06 -5.09 -23.79
C ILE A 48 -1.41 -5.72 -24.14
N TYR A 49 -2.42 -4.95 -24.53
CA TYR A 49 -3.78 -5.49 -24.78
C TYR A 49 -3.81 -6.65 -25.79
N PRO A 50 -3.22 -6.55 -26.98
CA PRO A 50 -3.21 -7.69 -27.91
C PRO A 50 -2.41 -8.90 -27.39
N ALA A 51 -1.42 -8.66 -26.53
CA ALA A 51 -0.67 -9.73 -25.89
C ALA A 51 -1.54 -10.52 -24.89
N MET A 52 -2.46 -9.84 -24.18
CA MET A 52 -3.38 -10.45 -23.24
C MET A 52 -4.52 -11.22 -23.93
N GLU A 53 -5.03 -10.68 -25.04
CA GLU A 53 -6.23 -11.22 -25.72
C GLU A 53 -5.87 -12.31 -26.73
N ASP A 54 -4.88 -12.04 -27.59
CA ASP A 54 -4.60 -12.84 -28.79
C ASP A 54 -3.20 -13.48 -28.80
N PHE A 55 -2.40 -13.31 -27.74
CA PHE A 55 -1.01 -13.76 -27.70
C PHE A 55 -0.20 -13.26 -28.90
N LYS A 56 -0.36 -11.99 -29.24
CA LYS A 56 0.38 -11.32 -30.31
C LYS A 56 0.64 -9.87 -29.93
N VAL A 57 1.65 -9.26 -30.53
CA VAL A 57 1.91 -7.82 -30.44
C VAL A 57 2.15 -7.26 -31.82
N ASP A 58 1.65 -6.05 -32.06
CA ASP A 58 1.90 -5.30 -33.28
C ASP A 58 3.05 -4.32 -33.05
N PHE A 59 4.13 -4.51 -33.80
CA PHE A 59 5.31 -3.68 -33.72
C PHE A 59 5.52 -2.94 -35.04
N THR A 60 5.52 -1.62 -34.99
CA THR A 60 5.78 -0.80 -36.18
C THR A 60 7.27 -0.54 -36.33
N VAL A 61 7.86 -1.05 -37.41
CA VAL A 61 9.24 -0.79 -37.81
C VAL A 61 9.23 0.34 -38.81
N ASP A 62 10.04 1.35 -38.58
CA ASP A 62 10.13 2.60 -39.30
C ASP A 62 9.00 3.61 -39.05
N SER A 63 9.34 4.89 -39.20
CA SER A 63 8.41 6.01 -39.11
C SER A 63 8.26 6.67 -40.50
N GLY A 64 7.01 7.03 -40.85
CA GLY A 64 6.68 7.74 -42.10
C GLY A 64 5.85 6.91 -43.09
N LEU A 65 5.87 7.33 -44.35
CA LEU A 65 5.09 6.73 -45.46
C LEU A 65 5.36 5.23 -45.72
N HIS A 66 6.43 4.68 -45.20
CA HIS A 66 6.82 3.27 -45.35
C HIS A 66 6.73 2.48 -44.01
N ALA A 67 6.03 3.01 -43.01
CA ALA A 67 5.85 2.31 -41.77
C ALA A 67 5.21 0.93 -42.00
N LYS A 68 5.92 -0.12 -41.62
CA LYS A 68 5.45 -1.50 -41.75
C LYS A 68 5.14 -2.04 -40.36
N THR A 69 3.89 -2.39 -40.14
CA THR A 69 3.49 -3.12 -38.92
C THR A 69 3.77 -4.60 -39.08
N ILE A 70 4.54 -5.14 -38.15
CA ILE A 70 4.86 -6.56 -38.07
C ILE A 70 4.06 -7.12 -36.89
N ASN A 71 3.26 -8.14 -37.17
CA ASN A 71 2.57 -8.90 -36.13
C ASN A 71 3.53 -9.97 -35.61
N PHE A 72 3.85 -9.92 -34.33
CA PHE A 72 4.75 -10.86 -33.67
C PHE A 72 3.92 -11.80 -32.78
N PRO A 73 3.86 -13.11 -33.10
CA PRO A 73 3.14 -14.09 -32.29
C PRO A 73 3.91 -14.36 -30.98
N LEU A 74 3.18 -14.44 -29.87
CA LEU A 74 3.70 -14.78 -28.56
C LEU A 74 3.34 -16.21 -28.19
N LYS A 75 4.15 -16.83 -27.34
CA LYS A 75 3.77 -18.08 -26.69
C LYS A 75 2.72 -17.80 -25.62
N ALA A 76 1.80 -18.74 -25.36
CA ALA A 76 0.80 -18.57 -24.34
C ALA A 76 1.43 -18.46 -22.96
N PHE A 77 1.09 -17.41 -22.21
CA PHE A 77 1.60 -17.08 -20.89
C PHE A 77 0.49 -16.59 -19.97
N THR A 78 0.79 -16.44 -18.69
CA THR A 78 -0.11 -15.84 -17.72
C THR A 78 0.41 -14.47 -17.32
N LEU A 79 -0.42 -13.42 -17.43
CA LEU A 79 -0.11 -12.10 -16.91
C LEU A 79 -0.70 -11.96 -15.51
N ILE A 80 0.12 -11.58 -14.55
CA ILE A 80 -0.29 -11.22 -13.19
C ILE A 80 0.11 -9.77 -12.95
N GLY A 81 -0.87 -8.91 -12.65
CA GLY A 81 -0.64 -7.54 -12.24
C GLY A 81 -0.93 -7.35 -10.77
N ALA A 82 -0.04 -6.66 -10.05
CA ALA A 82 -0.26 -6.22 -8.69
C ALA A 82 -0.39 -4.69 -8.63
N THR A 83 -1.23 -4.20 -7.73
CA THR A 83 -1.42 -2.76 -7.52
C THR A 83 -1.90 -2.47 -6.11
N THR A 84 -1.41 -1.38 -5.53
CA THR A 84 -1.94 -0.80 -4.28
C THR A 84 -3.15 0.10 -4.55
N ARG A 85 -3.37 0.53 -5.80
CA ARG A 85 -4.38 1.51 -6.20
C ARG A 85 -5.25 0.98 -7.34
N ALA A 86 -6.07 -0.03 -7.08
CA ALA A 86 -6.95 -0.65 -8.09
C ALA A 86 -7.89 0.37 -8.79
N GLY A 87 -8.24 1.47 -8.13
CA GLY A 87 -9.04 2.55 -8.71
C GLY A 87 -8.33 3.37 -9.79
N LEU A 88 -7.00 3.30 -9.90
CA LEU A 88 -6.22 3.98 -10.94
C LEU A 88 -6.01 3.12 -12.19
N LEU A 89 -6.38 1.83 -12.14
CA LEU A 89 -6.35 1.00 -13.35
C LEU A 89 -7.34 1.53 -14.38
N SER A 90 -6.89 1.66 -15.62
CA SER A 90 -7.78 2.03 -16.72
C SER A 90 -8.89 0.98 -16.89
N ALA A 91 -10.09 1.41 -17.24
CA ALA A 91 -11.21 0.48 -17.48
C ALA A 91 -10.88 -0.56 -18.56
N PRO A 92 -10.21 -0.21 -19.69
CA PRO A 92 -9.79 -1.18 -20.69
C PRO A 92 -8.81 -2.24 -20.16
N LEU A 93 -7.82 -1.84 -19.34
CA LEU A 93 -6.87 -2.79 -18.74
C LEU A 93 -7.58 -3.71 -17.77
N ARG A 94 -8.39 -3.14 -16.87
CA ARG A 94 -9.13 -3.90 -15.85
C ARG A 94 -10.07 -4.94 -16.45
N SER A 95 -10.75 -4.63 -17.56
CA SER A 95 -11.70 -5.54 -18.20
C SER A 95 -11.03 -6.74 -18.88
N ARG A 96 -9.73 -6.66 -19.16
CA ARG A 96 -8.95 -7.73 -19.79
C ARG A 96 -8.39 -8.76 -18.82
N PHE A 97 -8.37 -8.43 -17.53
CA PHE A 97 -8.07 -9.43 -16.50
C PHE A 97 -9.27 -10.33 -16.26
N GLY A 98 -9.08 -11.64 -16.41
CA GLY A 98 -10.13 -12.62 -16.16
C GLY A 98 -10.47 -12.82 -14.69
N MET A 99 -9.53 -12.48 -13.79
CA MET A 99 -9.69 -12.61 -12.33
C MET A 99 -9.13 -11.38 -11.62
N LEU A 100 -9.86 -10.93 -10.61
CA LEU A 100 -9.45 -9.84 -9.74
C LEU A 100 -9.55 -10.31 -8.29
N TYR A 101 -8.45 -10.29 -7.58
CA TYR A 101 -8.38 -10.64 -6.17
C TYR A 101 -8.10 -9.38 -5.34
N HIS A 102 -8.80 -9.26 -4.22
CA HIS A 102 -8.48 -8.27 -3.21
C HIS A 102 -7.75 -8.99 -2.07
N LEU A 103 -6.59 -8.44 -1.67
CA LEU A 103 -5.82 -8.96 -0.56
C LEU A 103 -6.10 -8.11 0.67
N ASP A 104 -6.72 -8.71 1.66
CA ASP A 104 -7.01 -8.07 2.94
C ASP A 104 -5.78 -8.08 3.85
N PHE A 105 -5.86 -7.31 4.93
CA PHE A 105 -4.85 -7.35 5.99
C PHE A 105 -4.92 -8.69 6.73
N TYR A 106 -3.76 -9.18 7.13
CA TYR A 106 -3.65 -10.35 7.99
C TYR A 106 -4.11 -10.01 9.41
N ASN A 107 -4.72 -10.99 10.09
CA ASN A 107 -4.96 -10.91 11.52
C ASN A 107 -3.68 -11.21 12.31
N SER A 108 -3.73 -11.04 13.65
CA SER A 108 -2.56 -11.23 14.51
C SER A 108 -2.08 -12.68 14.52
N GLU A 109 -2.98 -13.66 14.49
CA GLU A 109 -2.65 -15.09 14.49
C GLU A 109 -1.89 -15.47 13.21
N GLU A 110 -2.40 -15.06 12.04
CA GLU A 110 -1.75 -15.30 10.75
C GLU A 110 -0.38 -14.63 10.65
N LEU A 111 -0.22 -13.41 11.20
CA LEU A 111 1.07 -12.74 11.25
C LEU A 111 2.03 -13.44 12.20
N THR A 112 1.55 -13.98 13.31
CA THR A 112 2.36 -14.76 14.24
C THR A 112 2.91 -16.03 13.56
N GLU A 113 2.09 -16.76 12.80
CA GLU A 113 2.57 -17.90 12.02
C GLU A 113 3.69 -17.50 11.03
N ILE A 114 3.53 -16.37 10.35
CA ILE A 114 4.56 -15.85 9.44
C ILE A 114 5.83 -15.49 10.20
N LEU A 115 5.71 -14.89 11.39
CA LEU A 115 6.84 -14.53 12.25
C LEU A 115 7.55 -15.75 12.82
N VAL A 116 6.83 -16.80 13.22
CA VAL A 116 7.41 -18.08 13.66
C VAL A 116 8.32 -18.64 12.57
N ARG A 117 7.80 -18.78 11.34
CA ARG A 117 8.61 -19.24 10.21
C ARG A 117 9.83 -18.34 9.96
N SER A 118 9.64 -17.02 10.06
CA SER A 118 10.73 -16.06 9.83
C SER A 118 11.79 -16.13 10.93
N ALA A 119 11.38 -16.32 12.19
CA ALA A 119 12.28 -16.49 13.33
C ALA A 119 13.10 -17.78 13.20
N GLU A 120 12.50 -18.89 12.77
CA GLU A 120 13.19 -20.14 12.49
C GLU A 120 14.26 -19.96 11.40
N LEU A 121 13.91 -19.32 10.27
CA LEU A 121 14.85 -19.03 9.19
C LEU A 121 16.02 -18.15 9.63
N LEU A 122 15.77 -17.23 10.57
CA LEU A 122 16.78 -16.34 11.16
C LEU A 122 17.49 -16.97 12.36
N GLN A 123 17.13 -18.21 12.75
CA GLN A 123 17.67 -18.95 13.90
C GLN A 123 17.57 -18.15 15.21
N LEU A 124 16.42 -17.49 15.42
CA LEU A 124 16.18 -16.69 16.61
C LEU A 124 15.63 -17.53 17.76
N GLN A 125 16.09 -17.26 18.98
CA GLN A 125 15.49 -17.78 20.20
C GLN A 125 14.46 -16.77 20.71
N CYS A 126 13.21 -17.17 20.78
CA CYS A 126 12.09 -16.34 21.20
C CYS A 126 11.44 -16.94 22.43
N GLU A 127 11.13 -16.11 23.43
CA GLU A 127 10.26 -16.48 24.53
C GLU A 127 8.80 -16.48 24.09
N ASP A 128 7.96 -17.23 24.80
CA ASP A 128 6.53 -17.32 24.52
C ASP A 128 5.87 -15.92 24.55
N GLY A 129 4.97 -15.67 23.61
CA GLY A 129 4.22 -14.42 23.50
C GLY A 129 4.96 -13.24 22.83
N THR A 130 6.27 -13.39 22.54
CA THR A 130 7.06 -12.29 21.95
C THR A 130 6.76 -12.04 20.48
N LEU A 131 6.47 -13.10 19.72
CA LEU A 131 6.13 -12.98 18.30
C LEU A 131 4.71 -12.45 18.13
N GLU A 132 3.79 -12.82 19.00
CA GLU A 132 2.43 -12.28 19.09
C GLU A 132 2.47 -10.76 19.36
N LEU A 133 3.33 -10.32 20.28
CA LEU A 133 3.51 -8.89 20.59
C LEU A 133 4.01 -8.10 19.37
N ILE A 134 4.90 -8.70 18.56
CA ILE A 134 5.37 -8.09 17.30
C ILE A 134 4.24 -8.10 16.25
N ALA A 135 3.47 -9.19 16.15
CA ALA A 135 2.35 -9.34 15.23
C ALA A 135 1.29 -8.26 15.47
N ASP A 136 0.88 -8.06 16.72
CA ASP A 136 -0.12 -7.05 17.12
C ASP A 136 0.26 -5.63 16.69
N ARG A 137 1.55 -5.32 16.62
CA ARG A 137 2.07 -4.00 16.22
C ARG A 137 2.49 -3.91 14.76
N SER A 138 2.14 -4.94 13.96
CA SER A 138 2.57 -5.06 12.56
C SER A 138 1.55 -4.54 11.54
N ARG A 139 0.49 -3.88 11.97
CA ARG A 139 -0.52 -3.25 11.11
C ARG A 139 -1.15 -4.20 10.08
N GLY A 140 -1.30 -5.47 10.40
CA GLY A 140 -1.86 -6.47 9.50
C GLY A 140 -1.01 -6.78 8.26
N THR A 141 0.29 -6.40 8.24
CA THR A 141 1.12 -6.58 7.04
C THR A 141 2.40 -7.38 7.30
N PRO A 142 2.65 -8.48 6.55
CA PRO A 142 3.86 -9.30 6.70
C PRO A 142 5.17 -8.54 6.49
N ARG A 143 5.18 -7.52 5.63
CA ARG A 143 6.35 -6.67 5.39
C ARG A 143 6.74 -5.91 6.66
N VAL A 144 5.76 -5.32 7.36
CA VAL A 144 6.00 -4.61 8.63
C VAL A 144 6.41 -5.59 9.70
N ALA A 145 5.71 -6.73 9.84
CA ALA A 145 6.04 -7.78 10.81
C ALA A 145 7.49 -8.25 10.69
N ASN A 146 7.92 -8.61 9.50
CA ASN A 146 9.30 -9.04 9.25
C ASN A 146 10.33 -7.91 9.45
N ARG A 147 9.97 -6.67 9.16
CA ARG A 147 10.83 -5.51 9.45
C ARG A 147 11.02 -5.35 10.96
N LEU A 148 9.92 -5.39 11.72
CA LEU A 148 9.97 -5.29 13.18
C LEU A 148 10.76 -6.44 13.80
N LEU A 149 10.54 -7.67 13.37
CA LEU A 149 11.30 -8.83 13.84
C LEU A 149 12.81 -8.63 13.67
N LYS A 150 13.24 -8.14 12.51
CA LYS A 150 14.66 -7.85 12.26
C LYS A 150 15.19 -6.74 13.17
N ARG A 151 14.42 -5.69 13.42
CA ARG A 151 14.80 -4.62 14.35
C ARG A 151 14.93 -5.09 15.78
N VAL A 152 13.95 -5.88 16.24
CA VAL A 152 13.98 -6.49 17.58
C VAL A 152 15.19 -7.44 17.72
N ARG A 153 15.48 -8.26 16.69
CA ARG A 153 16.68 -9.10 16.65
C ARG A 153 17.95 -8.27 16.83
N ASP A 154 18.11 -7.22 16.03
CA ASP A 154 19.30 -6.36 16.06
C ASP A 154 19.45 -5.71 17.45
N TYR A 155 18.33 -5.27 18.04
CA TYR A 155 18.32 -4.75 19.41
C TYR A 155 18.71 -5.80 20.45
N ALA A 156 18.15 -7.02 20.36
CA ALA A 156 18.48 -8.14 21.24
C ALA A 156 19.97 -8.50 21.21
N GLN A 157 20.58 -8.47 20.03
CA GLN A 157 22.01 -8.76 19.86
C GLN A 157 22.91 -7.67 20.46
N VAL A 158 22.48 -6.41 20.41
CA VAL A 158 23.32 -5.28 20.89
C VAL A 158 23.09 -4.97 22.36
N LYS A 159 21.87 -5.10 22.85
CA LYS A 159 21.45 -4.67 24.20
C LYS A 159 21.07 -5.82 25.13
N GLY A 160 20.94 -7.03 24.60
CA GLY A 160 20.57 -8.24 25.36
C GLY A 160 21.50 -9.41 25.11
N SER A 161 21.00 -10.60 25.37
CA SER A 161 21.70 -11.89 25.18
C SER A 161 21.50 -12.50 23.78
N GLY A 162 20.81 -11.80 22.88
CA GLY A 162 20.40 -12.34 21.58
C GLY A 162 19.06 -13.09 21.62
N ILE A 163 18.46 -13.25 22.81
CA ILE A 163 17.15 -13.88 23.00
C ILE A 163 16.08 -12.79 22.93
N LEU A 164 15.00 -13.06 22.22
CA LEU A 164 13.83 -12.19 22.16
C LEU A 164 12.95 -12.46 23.40
N SER A 165 13.13 -11.64 24.45
CA SER A 165 12.21 -11.60 25.59
C SER A 165 11.20 -10.47 25.44
N THR A 166 10.12 -10.50 26.21
CA THR A 166 9.09 -9.45 26.19
C THR A 166 9.70 -8.06 26.46
N ASP A 167 10.59 -7.92 27.42
CA ASP A 167 11.25 -6.66 27.75
C ASP A 167 12.11 -6.12 26.60
N ILE A 168 12.82 -7.02 25.90
CA ILE A 168 13.63 -6.69 24.72
C ILE A 168 12.73 -6.20 23.58
N VAL A 169 11.63 -6.92 23.32
CA VAL A 169 10.66 -6.53 22.27
C VAL A 169 10.08 -5.16 22.57
N GLU A 170 9.55 -4.93 23.78
CA GLU A 170 8.98 -3.65 24.16
C GLU A 170 9.99 -2.49 24.11
N SER A 171 11.21 -2.73 24.61
CA SER A 171 12.28 -1.73 24.56
C SER A 171 12.68 -1.37 23.13
N SER A 172 12.76 -2.36 22.25
CA SER A 172 13.05 -2.17 20.83
C SER A 172 11.93 -1.39 20.13
N LEU A 173 10.67 -1.77 20.34
CA LEU A 173 9.52 -1.09 19.74
C LEU A 173 9.38 0.35 20.24
N LYS A 174 9.68 0.60 21.52
CA LYS A 174 9.76 1.96 22.08
C LYS A 174 10.87 2.79 21.47
N MET A 175 12.03 2.20 21.21
CA MET A 175 13.14 2.88 20.52
C MET A 175 12.76 3.25 19.08
N GLU A 176 12.04 2.39 18.38
CA GLU A 176 11.49 2.65 17.04
C GLU A 176 10.23 3.56 17.09
N GLN A 177 9.85 4.05 18.27
CA GLN A 177 8.70 4.92 18.50
C GLN A 177 7.36 4.31 18.03
N ILE A 178 7.24 2.99 18.14
CA ILE A 178 6.01 2.27 17.77
C ILE A 178 5.15 2.09 19.02
N ASP A 179 3.92 2.55 18.95
CA ASP A 179 2.98 2.48 20.05
C ASP A 179 2.26 1.12 20.17
N PRO A 180 1.44 0.89 21.21
CA PRO A 180 0.71 -0.36 21.38
C PRO A 180 -0.21 -0.77 20.23
N LEU A 181 -0.68 0.16 19.41
CA LEU A 181 -1.48 -0.08 18.21
C LEU A 181 -0.64 -0.15 16.91
N GLY A 182 0.69 -0.12 17.02
CA GLY A 182 1.56 -0.16 15.85
C GLY A 182 1.70 1.18 15.11
N LEU A 183 1.22 2.29 15.67
CA LEU A 183 1.41 3.61 15.07
C LEU A 183 2.86 4.09 15.24
N ASP A 184 3.47 4.54 14.16
CA ASP A 184 4.77 5.19 14.19
C ASP A 184 4.65 6.72 14.38
N GLU A 185 5.79 7.42 14.34
CA GLU A 185 5.77 8.87 14.54
C GLU A 185 5.03 9.62 13.43
N LEU A 186 5.12 9.15 12.19
CA LEU A 186 4.43 9.80 11.07
C LEU A 186 2.90 9.66 11.18
N ASP A 187 2.41 8.49 11.58
CA ASP A 187 0.97 8.29 11.82
C ASP A 187 0.45 9.23 12.91
N ARG A 188 1.19 9.29 14.03
CA ARG A 188 0.81 10.18 15.14
C ARG A 188 0.92 11.66 14.76
N ALA A 189 1.92 12.04 13.97
CA ALA A 189 2.06 13.41 13.46
C ALA A 189 0.90 13.77 12.52
N PHE A 190 0.48 12.83 11.66
CA PHE A 190 -0.66 13.01 10.77
C PHE A 190 -1.97 13.23 11.56
N LEU A 191 -2.23 12.38 12.54
CA LEU A 191 -3.41 12.51 13.40
C LEU A 191 -3.36 13.79 14.25
N ARG A 192 -2.19 14.14 14.81
CA ARG A 192 -2.01 15.39 15.57
C ARG A 192 -2.24 16.62 14.70
N ALA A 193 -1.72 16.64 13.47
CA ALA A 193 -1.96 17.74 12.54
C ALA A 193 -3.46 17.90 12.26
N LEU A 194 -4.18 16.81 12.00
CA LEU A 194 -5.64 16.86 11.85
C LEU A 194 -6.34 17.42 13.09
N ALA A 195 -5.96 16.95 14.28
CA ALA A 195 -6.62 17.37 15.53
C ALA A 195 -6.35 18.83 15.87
N THR A 196 -5.10 19.30 15.72
CA THR A 196 -4.67 20.60 16.25
C THR A 196 -4.64 21.69 15.19
N VAL A 197 -4.04 21.46 14.02
CA VAL A 197 -3.93 22.45 12.95
C VAL A 197 -5.25 22.62 12.21
N TYR A 198 -5.92 21.50 11.94
CA TYR A 198 -7.18 21.50 11.19
C TYR A 198 -8.43 21.35 12.05
N ASN A 199 -8.31 21.46 13.38
CA ASN A 199 -9.45 21.40 14.32
C ASN A 199 -10.35 20.16 14.13
N GLY A 200 -9.75 19.00 13.89
CA GLY A 200 -10.45 17.74 13.64
C GLY A 200 -10.75 17.45 12.17
N GLY A 201 -10.50 18.39 11.29
CA GLY A 201 -10.79 18.30 9.86
C GLY A 201 -12.11 18.98 9.46
N PRO A 202 -12.56 18.83 8.18
CA PRO A 202 -11.89 18.10 7.11
C PRO A 202 -10.66 18.85 6.55
N ALA A 203 -9.59 18.12 6.25
CA ALA A 203 -8.38 18.64 5.63
C ALA A 203 -8.04 17.92 4.31
N GLY A 204 -7.62 18.66 3.30
CA GLY A 204 -7.14 18.12 2.04
C GLY A 204 -5.79 17.41 2.21
N ILE A 205 -5.52 16.37 1.42
CA ILE A 205 -4.25 15.64 1.52
C ILE A 205 -3.03 16.52 1.19
N GLU A 206 -3.15 17.41 0.22
CA GLU A 206 -2.09 18.34 -0.16
C GLU A 206 -1.72 19.30 1.00
N ALA A 207 -2.74 19.76 1.74
CA ALA A 207 -2.53 20.62 2.89
C ALA A 207 -1.83 19.86 4.04
N LEU A 208 -2.22 18.59 4.27
CA LEU A 208 -1.57 17.72 5.24
C LEU A 208 -0.13 17.41 4.85
N ALA A 209 0.12 17.08 3.58
CA ALA A 209 1.44 16.82 3.03
C ALA A 209 2.37 18.03 3.23
N ALA A 210 1.90 19.22 2.90
CA ALA A 210 2.64 20.46 3.13
C ALA A 210 2.90 20.73 4.62
N THR A 211 1.92 20.45 5.50
CA THR A 211 2.06 20.64 6.95
C THR A 211 3.10 19.70 7.57
N LEU A 212 3.17 18.46 7.07
CA LEU A 212 4.06 17.43 7.59
C LEU A 212 5.43 17.42 6.90
N GLY A 213 5.59 18.13 5.78
CA GLY A 213 6.80 18.08 4.96
C GLY A 213 6.98 16.73 4.25
N GLU A 214 5.86 16.03 3.95
CA GLU A 214 5.85 14.71 3.35
C GLU A 214 5.22 14.75 1.95
N GLU A 215 5.52 13.75 1.13
CA GLU A 215 4.86 13.58 -0.16
C GLU A 215 3.43 13.08 0.02
N ARG A 216 2.52 13.56 -0.82
CA ARG A 216 1.12 13.12 -0.85
C ARG A 216 0.99 11.62 -0.94
N ASP A 217 1.74 10.99 -1.87
CA ASP A 217 1.68 9.55 -2.13
C ASP A 217 2.11 8.74 -0.90
N THR A 218 3.08 9.22 -0.12
CA THR A 218 3.48 8.60 1.15
C THR A 218 2.30 8.59 2.14
N LEU A 219 1.59 9.70 2.27
CA LEU A 219 0.44 9.78 3.17
C LEU A 219 -0.71 8.88 2.70
N GLU A 220 -1.02 8.86 1.40
CA GLU A 220 -2.12 8.06 0.85
C GLU A 220 -1.83 6.55 0.83
N ASP A 221 -0.58 6.14 0.61
CA ASP A 221 -0.24 4.72 0.43
C ASP A 221 0.30 4.05 1.69
N VAL A 222 0.90 4.80 2.62
CA VAL A 222 1.54 4.25 3.81
C VAL A 222 0.77 4.57 5.10
N VAL A 223 0.30 5.81 5.25
CA VAL A 223 -0.31 6.30 6.50
C VAL A 223 -1.82 6.02 6.53
N GLU A 224 -2.56 6.51 5.54
CA GLU A 224 -4.02 6.46 5.54
C GLU A 224 -4.62 5.04 5.61
N PRO A 225 -4.10 4.02 4.90
CA PRO A 225 -4.75 2.72 4.85
C PRO A 225 -4.95 2.09 6.22
N TYR A 226 -3.91 2.13 7.05
CA TYR A 226 -3.98 1.59 8.40
C TYR A 226 -4.86 2.42 9.33
N LEU A 227 -4.75 3.75 9.27
CA LEU A 227 -5.59 4.64 10.08
C LEU A 227 -7.08 4.53 9.74
N LEU A 228 -7.41 4.29 8.47
CA LEU A 228 -8.78 4.00 8.02
C LEU A 228 -9.26 2.65 8.56
N GLN A 229 -8.42 1.62 8.50
CA GLN A 229 -8.72 0.26 8.97
C GLN A 229 -9.06 0.23 10.46
N ILE A 230 -8.26 0.89 11.31
CA ILE A 230 -8.49 0.94 12.76
C ILE A 230 -9.54 1.99 13.17
N GLY A 231 -10.16 2.67 12.20
CA GLY A 231 -11.20 3.65 12.46
C GLY A 231 -10.71 4.97 13.08
N PHE A 232 -9.42 5.29 12.96
CA PHE A 232 -8.84 6.54 13.47
C PHE A 232 -9.01 7.71 12.51
N LEU A 233 -9.22 7.41 11.23
CA LEU A 233 -9.38 8.36 10.15
C LEU A 233 -10.71 8.13 9.43
N ARG A 234 -11.36 9.20 8.96
CA ARG A 234 -12.48 9.16 8.01
C ARG A 234 -12.12 9.92 6.76
N ARG A 235 -12.48 9.34 5.61
CA ARG A 235 -12.38 10.00 4.31
C ARG A 235 -13.73 10.55 3.90
N THR A 236 -13.82 11.85 3.70
CA THR A 236 -15.04 12.54 3.26
C THR A 236 -14.82 13.23 1.92
N LYS A 237 -15.90 13.69 1.26
CA LYS A 237 -15.78 14.48 0.02
C LYS A 237 -14.99 15.77 0.19
N ARG A 238 -14.93 16.31 1.42
CA ARG A 238 -14.21 17.57 1.74
C ARG A 238 -12.77 17.34 2.19
N GLY A 239 -12.38 16.09 2.48
CA GLY A 239 -11.05 15.76 2.98
C GLY A 239 -11.07 14.72 4.10
N ARG A 240 -10.00 14.71 4.90
CA ARG A 240 -9.74 13.77 5.98
C ARG A 240 -10.17 14.36 7.32
N GLU A 241 -10.77 13.51 8.15
CA GLU A 241 -11.22 13.89 9.48
C GLU A 241 -10.71 12.86 10.49
N ILE A 242 -10.19 13.33 11.63
CA ILE A 242 -9.83 12.47 12.75
C ILE A 242 -11.09 12.03 13.50
N THR A 243 -11.07 10.81 14.04
CA THR A 243 -12.18 10.29 14.84
C THR A 243 -12.00 10.60 16.33
N GLN A 244 -13.09 10.46 17.10
CA GLN A 244 -13.06 10.59 18.54
C GLN A 244 -12.11 9.56 19.18
N GLN A 245 -12.13 8.32 18.69
CA GLN A 245 -11.27 7.23 19.16
C GLN A 245 -9.78 7.54 18.98
N ALA A 246 -9.40 8.12 17.84
CA ALA A 246 -8.03 8.54 17.60
C ALA A 246 -7.58 9.66 18.55
N CYS A 247 -8.48 10.62 18.85
CA CYS A 247 -8.16 11.68 19.80
C CYS A 247 -8.01 11.15 21.23
N GLU A 248 -8.83 10.21 21.64
CA GLU A 248 -8.71 9.53 22.94
C GLU A 248 -7.40 8.78 23.07
N HIS A 249 -7.01 8.04 22.02
CA HIS A 249 -5.72 7.33 21.98
C HIS A 249 -4.52 8.29 22.09
N LEU A 250 -4.58 9.45 21.44
CA LEU A 250 -3.51 10.45 21.51
C LEU A 250 -3.59 11.35 22.74
N GLY A 251 -4.57 11.20 23.62
CA GLY A 251 -4.81 12.08 24.77
C GLY A 251 -5.20 13.50 24.37
N LEU A 252 -5.79 13.69 23.18
CA LEU A 252 -6.19 14.99 22.65
C LEU A 252 -7.69 15.23 22.85
N LYS A 253 -8.06 16.49 23.08
CA LYS A 253 -9.48 16.90 23.13
C LYS A 253 -9.88 17.46 21.76
N LEU A 254 -10.89 16.84 21.13
CA LEU A 254 -11.52 17.43 19.96
C LEU A 254 -12.31 18.68 20.40
N HIS A 255 -11.93 19.84 19.93
CA HIS A 255 -12.82 20.99 19.98
C HIS A 255 -13.89 20.79 18.91
N LYS A 256 -15.06 20.22 19.31
CA LYS A 256 -16.23 20.18 18.43
C LYS A 256 -16.54 21.60 18.00
N LYS A 257 -16.37 21.91 16.71
CA LYS A 257 -17.06 23.08 16.12
C LYS A 257 -18.54 22.88 16.40
N LYS A 258 -19.17 23.80 17.15
CA LYS A 258 -20.63 23.91 17.19
C LYS A 258 -21.07 23.96 15.74
N GLN A 259 -21.85 22.98 15.29
CA GLN A 259 -22.62 23.11 14.06
C GLN A 259 -23.43 24.39 14.22
N THR A 260 -23.05 25.44 13.52
CA THR A 260 -23.91 26.58 13.30
C THR A 260 -25.02 26.00 12.45
N GLU A 261 -26.16 25.68 13.04
CA GLU A 261 -27.39 25.48 12.30
C GLU A 261 -27.55 26.72 11.44
N GLU A 262 -27.32 26.58 10.15
CA GLU A 262 -27.77 27.57 9.18
C GLU A 262 -29.30 27.61 9.31
N ARG A 263 -29.79 28.56 10.12
CA ARG A 263 -31.18 28.99 10.05
C ARG A 263 -31.37 29.47 8.61
N GLN A 264 -32.05 28.68 7.80
CA GLN A 264 -32.64 29.16 6.56
C GLN A 264 -33.47 30.38 6.93
N PRO A 265 -33.24 31.56 6.33
CA PRO A 265 -34.16 32.64 6.46
C PRO A 265 -35.48 32.18 5.85
N GLU A 266 -36.55 32.20 6.62
CA GLU A 266 -37.91 32.09 6.10
C GLU A 266 -38.15 33.21 5.09
N LEU A 267 -38.11 32.85 3.83
CA LEU A 267 -38.34 33.74 2.68
C LEU A 267 -39.75 33.54 2.20
N PHE A 268 -40.74 33.77 3.05
CA PHE A 268 -42.15 34.02 2.66
C PHE A 268 -42.96 34.27 3.93
N ALA A 269 -43.02 35.56 4.34
CA ALA A 269 -44.21 36.05 5.06
C ALA A 269 -45.05 36.75 3.98
N GLU A 270 -46.21 36.17 3.73
CA GLU A 270 -47.26 36.74 2.88
C GLU A 270 -47.84 38.01 3.51
N GLU A 271 -48.06 39.00 2.68
CA GLU A 271 -49.28 39.87 2.68
C GLU A 271 -49.84 39.92 1.24
#